data_80970c24d183e30ede097154274fa589
#
_entry.id   80970c24d183e30ede097154274fa589
#
_cell.length_a   1.000
_cell.length_b   1.000
_cell.length_c   1.000
_cell.angle_alpha   90.00
_cell.angle_beta   90.00
_cell.angle_gamma   90.00
#
_symmetry.space_group_name_H-M   'P 1'
#
loop_
_entity.id
_entity.type
_entity.pdbx_description
1 polymer ?
#
loop_
_entity_poly.entity_id
_entity_poly.type
_entity_poly.pdbx_seq_one_letter_code
_entity_poly.pdbx_strand_id
1 'polypeptide(L)'
;MKSNIFPRIINILFLSTICVIASAATASHKSSKSTKRQYDGIDVSHHQGKIDWKEVAKDKQIKFVYIKATQGTSIKDKNYEQNIKEARRQGLRCGSYHYLSCLTSVRSQFRNFQKAMRGHKQDLIPMIDIEHDGVRRWCKKQVQDSVALFAKLIERKYGKKPLIYSHVSFYNSHLSPRFNKYFLFLGRYSSVRPSIKGVGRHNIWQFSDHGKVRGIRGYVDLDRFMSGTSLAAIRL
;
A
#
# COMPACT_ATOMS: atom_id res chain seq x y z
N MET A 1 -72.80 12.55 -74.97
CA MET A 1 -72.11 12.96 -76.18
C MET A 1 -70.64 12.73 -75.99
N LYS A 2 -70.10 11.82 -76.75
CA LYS A 2 -68.85 11.82 -77.52
C LYS A 2 -67.61 12.34 -76.70
N SER A 3 -66.61 11.68 -76.51
CA SER A 3 -65.67 10.76 -77.20
C SER A 3 -64.27 11.32 -76.86
N ASN A 4 -63.29 10.70 -76.63
CA ASN A 4 -62.42 9.89 -77.44
C ASN A 4 -61.23 9.40 -76.64
N ILE A 5 -60.91 8.19 -76.85
CA ILE A 5 -59.78 7.39 -76.49
C ILE A 5 -58.58 7.79 -77.31
N PHE A 6 -57.37 7.80 -76.69
CA PHE A 6 -56.19 7.27 -77.38
C PHE A 6 -55.01 7.11 -76.35
N PRO A 7 -54.23 6.09 -76.50
CA PRO A 7 -53.30 5.62 -75.48
C PRO A 7 -51.89 6.21 -75.66
N ARG A 8 -51.22 6.51 -74.59
CA ARG A 8 -49.81 6.81 -74.59
C ARG A 8 -48.94 5.69 -74.08
N ILE A 9 -48.01 5.35 -74.92
CA ILE A 9 -46.96 4.36 -74.81
C ILE A 9 -46.10 4.64 -73.57
N ILE A 10 -45.97 3.66 -72.75
CA ILE A 10 -45.09 3.70 -71.56
C ILE A 10 -43.72 3.23 -72.02
N ASN A 11 -42.76 4.13 -71.97
CA ASN A 11 -41.32 3.79 -72.05
C ASN A 11 -40.82 3.36 -70.69
N ILE A 12 -40.52 2.10 -70.58
CA ILE A 12 -39.90 1.53 -69.36
C ILE A 12 -38.40 1.78 -69.45
N LEU A 13 -37.88 2.78 -68.69
CA LEU A 13 -36.48 2.95 -68.42
C LEU A 13 -36.12 1.97 -67.29
N PHE A 14 -35.31 0.98 -67.60
CA PHE A 14 -34.63 0.17 -66.60
C PHE A 14 -33.52 0.99 -65.92
N LEU A 15 -33.79 1.43 -64.69
CA LEU A 15 -32.74 2.00 -63.82
C LEU A 15 -32.12 0.85 -63.06
N SER A 16 -30.90 0.48 -63.40
CA SER A 16 -30.09 -0.48 -62.68
C SER A 16 -29.55 0.18 -61.40
N THR A 17 -30.18 -0.16 -60.27
CA THR A 17 -29.70 0.32 -58.95
C THR A 17 -28.53 -0.57 -58.53
N ILE A 18 -27.32 -0.02 -58.61
CA ILE A 18 -26.12 -0.61 -58.05
C ILE A 18 -26.20 -0.43 -56.52
N CYS A 19 -26.48 -1.51 -55.82
CA CYS A 19 -26.45 -1.58 -54.36
C CYS A 19 -24.97 -1.65 -53.92
N VAL A 20 -24.37 -0.51 -53.54
CA VAL A 20 -23.07 -0.48 -52.88
C VAL A 20 -23.28 -0.89 -51.44
N ILE A 21 -22.91 -2.13 -51.11
CA ILE A 21 -22.87 -2.63 -49.74
C ILE A 21 -21.66 -2.01 -49.07
N ALA A 22 -21.84 -0.94 -48.33
CA ALA A 22 -20.84 -0.38 -47.45
C ALA A 22 -20.69 -1.31 -46.22
N SER A 23 -19.66 -2.15 -46.22
CA SER A 23 -19.25 -2.91 -45.03
C SER A 23 -18.74 -1.95 -43.95
N ALA A 24 -19.61 -1.57 -43.05
CA ALA A 24 -19.20 -0.85 -41.82
C ALA A 24 -18.38 -1.83 -40.95
N ALA A 25 -17.08 -1.72 -41.04
CA ALA A 25 -16.19 -2.37 -40.07
C ALA A 25 -16.40 -1.70 -38.71
N THR A 26 -17.20 -2.33 -37.88
CA THR A 26 -17.30 -1.96 -36.45
C THR A 26 -15.97 -2.22 -35.77
N ALA A 27 -15.13 -1.20 -35.69
CA ALA A 27 -13.95 -1.20 -34.85
C ALA A 27 -14.44 -1.32 -33.39
N SER A 28 -14.38 -2.55 -32.86
CA SER A 28 -14.59 -2.80 -31.45
C SER A 28 -13.52 -2.05 -30.67
N HIS A 29 -13.86 -0.87 -30.19
CA HIS A 29 -13.05 -0.13 -29.22
C HIS A 29 -13.09 -0.95 -27.93
N LYS A 30 -12.10 -1.86 -27.74
CA LYS A 30 -11.81 -2.43 -26.43
C LYS A 30 -11.42 -1.26 -25.52
N SER A 31 -12.40 -0.70 -24.84
CA SER A 31 -12.19 0.18 -23.71
C SER A 31 -11.30 -0.58 -22.72
N SER A 32 -10.04 -0.26 -22.68
CA SER A 32 -9.15 -0.68 -21.63
C SER A 32 -9.73 -0.08 -20.35
N LYS A 33 -10.49 -0.87 -19.58
CA LYS A 33 -10.84 -0.51 -18.22
C LYS A 33 -9.53 -0.26 -17.50
N SER A 34 -9.16 1.00 -17.32
CA SER A 34 -8.13 1.41 -16.40
C SER A 34 -8.52 0.82 -15.04
N THR A 35 -7.89 -0.28 -14.67
CA THR A 35 -8.09 -0.88 -13.36
C THR A 35 -7.64 0.14 -12.35
N LYS A 36 -8.63 0.82 -11.75
CA LYS A 36 -8.38 1.84 -10.72
C LYS A 36 -7.48 1.20 -9.68
N ARG A 37 -6.29 1.77 -9.50
CA ARG A 37 -5.29 1.29 -8.57
C ARG A 37 -5.91 1.14 -7.19
N GLN A 38 -5.92 -0.10 -6.66
CA GLN A 38 -6.56 -0.39 -5.39
C GLN A 38 -5.61 -0.13 -4.21
N TYR A 39 -4.34 -0.50 -4.34
CA TYR A 39 -3.30 -0.35 -3.31
C TYR A 39 -1.92 -0.11 -3.95
N ASP A 40 -0.94 0.24 -3.12
CA ASP A 40 0.44 0.49 -3.52
C ASP A 40 1.44 -0.40 -2.80
N GLY A 41 1.05 -0.99 -1.68
CA GLY A 41 1.89 -1.85 -0.86
C GLY A 41 1.10 -2.74 0.04
N ILE A 42 1.83 -3.57 0.74
CA ILE A 42 1.33 -4.48 1.78
C ILE A 42 2.29 -4.46 2.95
N ASP A 43 1.79 -4.78 4.13
CA ASP A 43 2.66 -5.15 5.24
C ASP A 43 2.31 -6.53 5.78
N VAL A 44 3.33 -7.24 6.26
CA VAL A 44 3.23 -8.65 6.63
C VAL A 44 4.03 -8.99 7.88
N SER A 45 3.62 -10.06 8.53
CA SER A 45 4.32 -10.68 9.65
C SER A 45 4.21 -12.21 9.56
N HIS A 46 4.55 -12.90 10.63
CA HIS A 46 4.31 -14.34 10.73
C HIS A 46 2.81 -14.72 10.65
N HIS A 47 1.89 -13.79 10.84
CA HIS A 47 0.45 -14.04 10.75
C HIS A 47 0.00 -14.46 9.35
N GLN A 48 0.70 -14.02 8.31
CA GLN A 48 0.43 -14.43 6.93
C GLN A 48 0.97 -15.83 6.60
N GLY A 49 1.65 -16.49 7.56
CA GLY A 49 2.19 -17.84 7.38
C GLY A 49 3.28 -17.90 6.31
N LYS A 50 3.26 -18.97 5.51
CA LYS A 50 4.17 -19.11 4.37
C LYS A 50 3.61 -18.32 3.17
N ILE A 51 4.42 -17.42 2.63
CA ILE A 51 4.07 -16.56 1.49
C ILE A 51 4.80 -17.06 0.24
N ASP A 52 4.08 -17.16 -0.86
CA ASP A 52 4.66 -17.38 -2.19
C ASP A 52 5.00 -16.02 -2.82
N TRP A 53 6.20 -15.55 -2.56
CA TRP A 53 6.69 -14.27 -3.04
C TRP A 53 6.79 -14.17 -4.56
N LYS A 54 6.93 -15.29 -5.27
CA LYS A 54 6.91 -15.33 -6.72
C LYS A 54 5.53 -14.95 -7.26
N GLU A 55 4.47 -15.43 -6.62
CA GLU A 55 3.10 -15.06 -6.98
C GLU A 55 2.78 -13.63 -6.56
N VAL A 56 3.20 -13.19 -5.36
CA VAL A 56 3.03 -11.80 -4.89
C VAL A 56 3.67 -10.80 -5.87
N ALA A 57 4.88 -11.07 -6.35
CA ALA A 57 5.60 -10.16 -7.26
C ALA A 57 4.99 -10.03 -8.67
N LYS A 58 4.05 -10.90 -9.03
CA LYS A 58 3.27 -10.75 -10.28
C LYS A 58 2.28 -9.59 -10.21
N ASP A 59 1.87 -9.20 -9.00
CA ASP A 59 0.99 -8.05 -8.81
C ASP A 59 1.77 -6.74 -8.92
N LYS A 60 1.63 -6.09 -10.06
CA LYS A 60 2.34 -4.84 -10.39
C LYS A 60 1.83 -3.61 -9.60
N GLN A 61 0.76 -3.76 -8.84
CA GLN A 61 0.32 -2.72 -7.92
C GLN A 61 1.25 -2.62 -6.71
N ILE A 62 1.84 -3.75 -6.25
CA ILE A 62 2.72 -3.81 -5.08
C ILE A 62 4.06 -3.15 -5.39
N LYS A 63 4.28 -1.97 -4.88
CA LYS A 63 5.51 -1.19 -5.02
C LYS A 63 6.42 -1.30 -3.83
N PHE A 64 5.85 -1.60 -2.65
CA PHE A 64 6.59 -1.77 -1.42
C PHE A 64 5.98 -2.84 -0.52
N VAL A 65 6.83 -3.40 0.32
CA VAL A 65 6.44 -4.35 1.36
C VAL A 65 7.13 -3.97 2.67
N TYR A 66 6.37 -3.79 3.74
CA TYR A 66 6.93 -3.75 5.10
C TYR A 66 6.80 -5.12 5.76
N ILE A 67 7.87 -5.56 6.43
CA ILE A 67 7.95 -6.90 7.03
C ILE A 67 8.29 -6.76 8.50
N LYS A 68 7.49 -7.38 9.38
CA LYS A 68 7.78 -7.42 10.81
C LYS A 68 9.12 -8.09 11.05
N ALA A 69 10.03 -7.37 11.68
CA ALA A 69 11.32 -7.94 12.05
C ALA A 69 11.35 -8.37 13.50
N THR A 70 10.86 -7.51 14.40
CA THR A 70 10.94 -7.75 15.84
C THR A 70 9.80 -7.11 16.62
N GLN A 71 9.67 -7.56 17.88
CA GLN A 71 8.81 -6.96 18.89
C GLN A 71 9.53 -7.00 20.24
N GLY A 72 9.49 -5.91 20.99
CA GLY A 72 10.18 -5.85 22.29
C GLY A 72 11.67 -6.18 22.16
N THR A 73 12.28 -6.73 23.20
CA THR A 73 13.73 -6.97 23.25
C THR A 73 14.20 -8.32 22.79
N SER A 74 13.30 -9.32 22.71
CA SER A 74 13.66 -10.72 22.48
C SER A 74 12.92 -11.38 21.33
N ILE A 75 11.77 -10.84 20.93
CA ILE A 75 10.96 -11.47 19.89
C ILE A 75 11.51 -11.03 18.52
N LYS A 76 11.97 -12.00 17.75
CA LYS A 76 12.21 -11.92 16.32
C LYS A 76 11.03 -12.60 15.61
N ASP A 77 10.45 -11.95 14.61
CA ASP A 77 9.40 -12.59 13.83
C ASP A 77 9.95 -13.83 13.13
N LYS A 78 9.27 -14.97 13.34
CA LYS A 78 9.77 -16.29 12.90
C LYS A 78 9.91 -16.42 11.40
N ASN A 79 9.16 -15.61 10.63
CA ASN A 79 9.19 -15.63 9.17
C ASN A 79 10.01 -14.47 8.57
N TYR A 80 10.58 -13.59 9.41
CA TYR A 80 11.26 -12.38 8.93
C TYR A 80 12.38 -12.68 7.94
N GLU A 81 13.31 -13.57 8.29
CA GLU A 81 14.47 -13.86 7.43
C GLU A 81 14.07 -14.41 6.06
N GLN A 82 13.11 -15.34 6.08
CA GLN A 82 12.59 -15.90 4.85
C GLN A 82 11.87 -14.84 4.02
N ASN A 83 10.98 -14.08 4.64
CA ASN A 83 10.19 -13.07 3.95
C ASN A 83 11.06 -11.98 3.32
N ILE A 84 12.00 -11.40 4.08
CA ILE A 84 12.86 -10.32 3.56
C ILE A 84 13.77 -10.81 2.42
N LYS A 85 14.33 -12.01 2.54
CA LYS A 85 15.18 -12.61 1.52
C LYS A 85 14.41 -12.93 0.24
N GLU A 86 13.27 -13.60 0.38
CA GLU A 86 12.50 -14.06 -0.78
C GLU A 86 11.77 -12.91 -1.50
N ALA A 87 11.15 -11.99 -0.77
CA ALA A 87 10.51 -10.82 -1.36
C ALA A 87 11.52 -9.99 -2.18
N ARG A 88 12.70 -9.73 -1.61
CA ARG A 88 13.74 -9.00 -2.33
C ARG A 88 14.31 -9.77 -3.53
N ARG A 89 14.42 -11.09 -3.46
CA ARG A 89 14.83 -11.92 -4.61
C ARG A 89 13.86 -11.79 -5.77
N GLN A 90 12.58 -11.52 -5.52
CA GLN A 90 11.58 -11.25 -6.56
C GLN A 90 11.56 -9.77 -7.01
N GLY A 91 12.48 -8.94 -6.54
CA GLY A 91 12.59 -7.53 -6.95
C GLY A 91 11.66 -6.58 -6.20
N LEU A 92 10.94 -7.04 -5.18
CA LEU A 92 10.10 -6.17 -4.34
C LEU A 92 10.96 -5.26 -3.47
N ARG A 93 10.50 -4.03 -3.27
CA ARG A 93 11.16 -3.06 -2.38
C ARG A 93 10.69 -3.28 -0.95
N CYS A 94 11.62 -3.67 -0.08
CA CYS A 94 11.30 -4.10 1.26
C CYS A 94 11.88 -3.16 2.32
N GLY A 95 11.05 -2.92 3.35
CA GLY A 95 11.44 -2.30 4.61
C GLY A 95 11.07 -3.20 5.79
N SER A 96 11.69 -2.95 6.92
CA SER A 96 11.44 -3.69 8.14
C SER A 96 10.77 -2.83 9.18
N TYR A 97 9.91 -3.43 10.01
CA TYR A 97 9.31 -2.74 11.13
C TYR A 97 9.55 -3.42 12.49
N HIS A 98 9.51 -2.60 13.52
CA HIS A 98 9.61 -3.01 14.92
C HIS A 98 8.34 -2.65 15.67
N TYR A 99 7.69 -3.62 16.28
CA TYR A 99 6.54 -3.41 17.17
C TYR A 99 7.02 -2.99 18.55
N LEU A 100 6.73 -1.74 18.93
CA LEU A 100 7.18 -1.15 20.18
C LEU A 100 6.44 -1.72 21.38
N SER A 101 7.17 -2.02 22.45
CA SER A 101 6.62 -2.58 23.68
C SER A 101 6.96 -1.75 24.91
N CYS A 102 5.99 -1.59 25.81
CA CYS A 102 6.21 -0.94 27.10
C CYS A 102 6.87 -1.83 28.16
N LEU A 103 7.16 -3.09 27.83
CA LEU A 103 7.66 -4.05 28.83
C LEU A 103 9.17 -3.97 29.01
N THR A 104 9.88 -3.28 28.13
CA THR A 104 11.34 -3.30 28.09
C THR A 104 11.93 -1.98 27.61
N SER A 105 13.22 -1.75 27.87
CA SER A 105 13.86 -0.49 27.50
C SER A 105 13.93 -0.27 25.98
N VAL A 106 13.70 0.95 25.54
CA VAL A 106 13.75 1.35 24.13
C VAL A 106 15.10 1.06 23.49
N ARG A 107 16.21 1.25 24.21
CA ARG A 107 17.55 0.97 23.68
C ARG A 107 17.78 -0.53 23.45
N SER A 108 17.24 -1.38 24.32
CA SER A 108 17.32 -2.83 24.12
C SER A 108 16.45 -3.30 22.97
N GLN A 109 15.26 -2.71 22.80
CA GLN A 109 14.40 -2.98 21.64
C GLN A 109 15.10 -2.57 20.33
N PHE A 110 15.73 -1.40 20.30
CA PHE A 110 16.49 -0.98 19.14
C PHE A 110 17.65 -1.94 18.81
N ARG A 111 18.38 -2.45 19.84
CA ARG A 111 19.42 -3.47 19.60
C ARG A 111 18.84 -4.76 19.02
N ASN A 112 17.68 -5.21 19.49
CA ASN A 112 17.00 -6.38 18.93
C ASN A 112 16.64 -6.15 17.45
N PHE A 113 16.08 -5.00 17.15
CA PHE A 113 15.73 -4.62 15.78
C PHE A 113 16.97 -4.56 14.85
N GLN A 114 18.03 -3.90 15.30
CA GLN A 114 19.29 -3.88 14.55
C GLN A 114 19.89 -5.27 14.31
N LYS A 115 19.86 -6.13 15.36
CA LYS A 115 20.35 -7.50 15.24
C LYS A 115 19.57 -8.30 14.21
N ALA A 116 18.25 -8.18 14.20
CA ALA A 116 17.40 -8.87 13.22
C ALA A 116 17.66 -8.40 11.79
N MET A 117 17.90 -7.09 11.59
CA MET A 117 18.14 -6.53 10.25
C MET A 117 19.58 -6.72 9.74
N ARG A 118 20.50 -7.19 10.58
CA ARG A 118 21.90 -7.40 10.17
C ARG A 118 21.99 -8.41 9.04
N GLY A 119 22.72 -8.06 7.98
CA GLY A 119 22.89 -8.90 6.79
C GLY A 119 21.72 -8.84 5.79
N HIS A 120 20.65 -8.11 6.12
CA HIS A 120 19.52 -7.90 5.20
C HIS A 120 19.50 -6.44 4.73
N LYS A 121 19.77 -6.24 3.43
CA LYS A 121 19.67 -4.91 2.82
C LYS A 121 18.24 -4.38 2.96
N GLN A 122 18.10 -3.15 3.41
CA GLN A 122 16.84 -2.42 3.47
C GLN A 122 16.73 -1.51 2.24
N ASP A 123 15.60 -1.55 1.55
CA ASP A 123 15.33 -0.64 0.44
C ASP A 123 14.56 0.60 0.91
N LEU A 124 13.86 0.47 2.06
CA LEU A 124 12.97 1.48 2.62
C LEU A 124 13.42 1.87 4.02
N ILE A 125 13.07 3.10 4.42
CA ILE A 125 13.35 3.59 5.78
C ILE A 125 12.71 2.67 6.82
N PRO A 126 13.40 2.34 7.93
CA PRO A 126 12.85 1.50 8.97
C PRO A 126 11.59 2.11 9.59
N MET A 127 10.64 1.27 9.96
CA MET A 127 9.37 1.70 10.53
C MET A 127 9.29 1.34 12.02
N ILE A 128 8.75 2.26 12.82
CA ILE A 128 8.34 2.03 14.20
C ILE A 128 6.84 1.85 14.20
N ASP A 129 6.39 0.72 14.70
CA ASP A 129 4.99 0.36 14.84
C ASP A 129 4.57 0.58 16.29
N ILE A 130 3.65 1.55 16.51
CA ILE A 130 3.19 1.97 17.83
C ILE A 130 1.68 1.79 17.92
N GLU A 131 1.27 0.80 18.67
CA GLU A 131 -0.13 0.45 18.89
C GLU A 131 -0.48 0.44 20.37
N HIS A 132 -1.77 0.64 20.66
CA HIS A 132 -2.29 0.66 22.02
C HIS A 132 -1.81 -0.54 22.86
N ASP A 133 -1.95 -1.74 22.34
CA ASP A 133 -1.65 -2.98 23.10
C ASP A 133 -0.17 -3.11 23.44
N GLY A 134 0.70 -2.66 22.55
CA GLY A 134 2.14 -2.66 22.78
C GLY A 134 2.56 -1.71 23.90
N VAL A 135 1.84 -0.60 24.07
CA VAL A 135 2.25 0.49 24.96
C VAL A 135 1.23 0.86 26.04
N ARG A 136 0.22 0.03 26.26
CA ARG A 136 -0.93 0.29 27.16
C ARG A 136 -0.56 0.66 28.61
N ARG A 137 0.65 0.33 29.08
CA ARG A 137 1.13 0.65 30.42
C ARG A 137 1.83 2.00 30.49
N TRP A 138 2.04 2.67 29.36
CA TRP A 138 2.68 3.97 29.32
C TRP A 138 1.67 5.10 29.24
N CYS A 139 1.91 6.16 30.01
CA CYS A 139 1.18 7.41 29.81
C CYS A 139 1.64 8.07 28.49
N LYS A 140 0.86 9.06 28.04
CA LYS A 140 1.14 9.80 26.80
C LYS A 140 2.61 10.29 26.70
N LYS A 141 3.11 10.88 27.80
CA LYS A 141 4.50 11.38 27.83
C LYS A 141 5.52 10.26 27.63
N GLN A 142 5.34 9.13 28.30
CA GLN A 142 6.23 7.98 28.16
C GLN A 142 6.19 7.39 26.72
N VAL A 143 5.02 7.31 26.10
CA VAL A 143 4.89 6.92 24.69
C VAL A 143 5.69 7.87 23.81
N GLN A 144 5.46 9.17 23.97
CA GLN A 144 6.15 10.18 23.14
C GLN A 144 7.66 10.18 23.31
N ASP A 145 8.16 10.06 24.53
CA ASP A 145 9.60 10.06 24.79
C ASP A 145 10.27 8.78 24.29
N SER A 146 9.57 7.65 24.41
CA SER A 146 10.03 6.37 23.89
C SER A 146 10.13 6.35 22.38
N VAL A 147 9.10 6.85 21.70
CA VAL A 147 9.08 6.97 20.23
C VAL A 147 10.17 7.94 19.76
N ALA A 148 10.33 9.09 20.43
CA ALA A 148 11.38 10.05 20.10
C ALA A 148 12.79 9.46 20.24
N LEU A 149 13.02 8.70 21.33
CA LEU A 149 14.31 8.02 21.53
C LEU A 149 14.57 6.96 20.46
N PHE A 150 13.58 6.12 20.15
CA PHE A 150 13.73 5.09 19.12
C PHE A 150 13.99 5.72 17.74
N ALA A 151 13.23 6.78 17.40
CA ALA A 151 13.41 7.53 16.17
C ALA A 151 14.81 8.14 16.05
N LYS A 152 15.33 8.75 17.12
CA LYS A 152 16.71 9.27 17.16
C LYS A 152 17.76 8.18 16.95
N LEU A 153 17.56 6.99 17.50
CA LEU A 153 18.46 5.85 17.33
C LEU A 153 18.46 5.35 15.87
N ILE A 154 17.29 5.28 15.21
CA ILE A 154 17.17 4.96 13.78
C ILE A 154 17.89 6.04 12.94
N GLU A 155 17.60 7.31 13.17
CA GLU A 155 18.18 8.43 12.41
C GLU A 155 19.71 8.44 12.50
N ARG A 156 20.26 8.22 13.70
CA ARG A 156 21.72 8.09 13.89
C ARG A 156 22.33 6.90 13.14
N LYS A 157 21.62 5.78 13.03
CA LYS A 157 22.15 4.57 12.39
C LYS A 157 22.01 4.59 10.87
N TYR A 158 20.89 5.11 10.36
CA TYR A 158 20.52 5.01 8.96
C TYR A 158 20.54 6.34 8.20
N GLY A 159 20.82 7.45 8.88
CA GLY A 159 20.87 8.78 8.27
C GLY A 159 19.51 9.38 7.90
N LYS A 160 18.41 8.66 8.20
CA LYS A 160 17.05 9.09 7.87
C LYS A 160 16.09 8.86 9.03
N LYS A 161 15.12 9.77 9.17
CA LYS A 161 14.03 9.61 10.14
C LYS A 161 13.21 8.36 9.82
N PRO A 162 12.74 7.62 10.83
CA PRO A 162 11.89 6.45 10.60
C PRO A 162 10.53 6.83 10.04
N LEU A 163 9.87 5.86 9.44
CA LEU A 163 8.43 5.84 9.27
C LEU A 163 7.78 5.55 10.62
N ILE A 164 6.69 6.24 10.95
CA ILE A 164 5.89 6.00 12.17
C ILE A 164 4.55 5.43 11.75
N TYR A 165 4.31 4.16 12.12
CA TYR A 165 3.00 3.54 11.98
C TYR A 165 2.22 3.63 13.28
N SER A 166 0.94 3.87 13.16
CA SER A 166 -0.04 3.77 14.25
C SER A 166 -1.46 3.76 13.71
N HIS A 167 -2.39 3.19 14.46
CA HIS A 167 -3.81 3.41 14.17
C HIS A 167 -4.18 4.88 14.41
N VAL A 168 -4.98 5.47 13.52
CA VAL A 168 -5.25 6.92 13.51
C VAL A 168 -5.80 7.46 14.83
N SER A 169 -6.65 6.70 15.53
CA SER A 169 -7.20 7.10 16.83
C SER A 169 -6.11 7.23 17.90
N PHE A 170 -5.22 6.23 17.98
CA PHE A 170 -4.09 6.23 18.90
C PHE A 170 -3.08 7.33 18.55
N TYR A 171 -2.76 7.49 17.26
CA TYR A 171 -1.90 8.57 16.79
C TYR A 171 -2.40 9.93 17.28
N ASN A 172 -3.67 10.23 17.03
CA ASN A 172 -4.27 11.52 17.39
C ASN A 172 -4.35 11.78 18.89
N SER A 173 -4.48 10.76 19.72
CA SER A 173 -4.55 10.89 21.18
C SER A 173 -3.18 10.97 21.84
N HIS A 174 -2.17 10.24 21.31
CA HIS A 174 -0.88 10.08 21.99
C HIS A 174 0.30 10.71 21.26
N LEU A 175 0.33 10.73 19.93
CA LEU A 175 1.51 11.11 19.15
C LEU A 175 1.40 12.50 18.52
N SER A 176 0.22 12.89 18.08
CA SER A 176 -0.02 14.21 17.52
C SER A 176 0.02 15.30 18.61
N PRO A 177 0.51 16.53 18.31
CA PRO A 177 1.14 16.96 17.06
C PRO A 177 2.67 16.73 17.02
N ARG A 178 3.27 16.15 18.06
CA ARG A 178 4.73 16.05 18.26
C ARG A 178 5.45 15.38 17.08
N PHE A 179 4.79 14.41 16.43
CA PHE A 179 5.38 13.63 15.35
C PHE A 179 4.82 13.96 13.95
N ASN A 180 4.05 15.04 13.80
CA ASN A 180 3.45 15.41 12.51
C ASN A 180 4.45 15.73 11.40
N LYS A 181 5.73 15.94 11.73
CA LYS A 181 6.84 16.20 10.78
C LYS A 181 7.59 14.93 10.36
N TYR A 182 7.14 13.77 10.82
CA TYR A 182 7.68 12.47 10.38
C TYR A 182 6.92 11.95 9.17
N PHE A 183 7.46 10.94 8.50
CA PHE A 183 6.68 10.15 7.57
C PHE A 183 5.68 9.29 8.36
N LEU A 184 4.40 9.51 8.13
CA LEU A 184 3.33 8.86 8.87
C LEU A 184 2.63 7.81 8.01
N PHE A 185 2.52 6.62 8.57
CA PHE A 185 1.78 5.50 8.04
C PHE A 185 0.62 5.23 9.00
N LEU A 186 -0.61 5.53 8.61
CA LEU A 186 -1.75 5.46 9.50
C LEU A 186 -2.75 4.39 9.10
N GLY A 187 -3.04 3.51 10.05
CA GLY A 187 -4.11 2.53 9.96
C GLY A 187 -5.48 3.15 10.22
N ARG A 188 -6.41 2.93 9.31
CA ARG A 188 -7.84 3.17 9.45
C ARG A 188 -8.59 2.31 8.46
N TYR A 189 -9.24 1.27 8.96
CA TYR A 189 -9.97 0.30 8.14
C TYR A 189 -11.36 0.83 7.82
N SER A 190 -11.46 1.67 6.80
CA SER A 190 -12.71 2.29 6.36
C SER A 190 -12.55 2.90 4.97
N SER A 191 -13.65 3.39 4.38
CA SER A 191 -13.61 4.19 3.15
C SER A 191 -13.17 5.64 3.36
N VAL A 192 -13.15 6.10 4.62
CA VAL A 192 -12.80 7.48 4.99
C VAL A 192 -11.31 7.55 5.31
N ARG A 193 -10.60 8.46 4.64
CA ARG A 193 -9.16 8.68 4.86
C ARG A 193 -8.86 9.09 6.30
N PRO A 194 -7.72 8.67 6.87
CA PRO A 194 -7.27 9.19 8.15
C PRO A 194 -7.08 10.70 8.10
N SER A 195 -7.39 11.36 9.21
CA SER A 195 -7.02 12.77 9.43
C SER A 195 -6.21 12.88 10.71
N ILE A 196 -5.19 13.75 10.72
CA ILE A 196 -4.36 13.98 11.89
C ILE A 196 -4.73 15.29 12.57
N LYS A 197 -4.61 15.34 13.90
CA LYS A 197 -4.76 16.58 14.65
C LYS A 197 -3.54 17.49 14.47
N GLY A 198 -3.76 18.78 14.29
CA GLY A 198 -2.71 19.77 14.07
C GLY A 198 -2.16 19.78 12.63
N VAL A 199 -1.17 20.64 12.40
CA VAL A 199 -0.56 20.83 11.07
C VAL A 199 0.33 19.63 10.71
N GLY A 200 0.15 19.11 9.49
CA GLY A 200 0.91 17.97 8.96
C GLY A 200 0.08 17.13 8.01
N ARG A 201 0.67 16.04 7.55
CA ARG A 201 -0.01 15.07 6.68
C ARG A 201 0.49 13.65 6.97
N HIS A 202 -0.36 12.67 6.71
CA HIS A 202 0.09 11.28 6.65
C HIS A 202 0.49 10.92 5.20
N ASN A 203 1.40 9.98 5.08
CA ASN A 203 2.06 9.64 3.82
C ASN A 203 1.55 8.32 3.25
N ILE A 204 1.25 7.37 4.12
CA ILE A 204 0.71 6.06 3.76
C ILE A 204 -0.55 5.81 4.59
N TRP A 205 -1.53 5.20 3.98
CA TRP A 205 -2.76 4.78 4.60
C TRP A 205 -2.93 3.27 4.46
N GLN A 206 -2.92 2.55 5.59
CA GLN A 206 -3.38 1.16 5.68
C GLN A 206 -4.90 1.20 5.80
N PHE A 207 -5.58 0.89 4.71
CA PHE A 207 -7.02 1.09 4.62
C PHE A 207 -7.83 -0.19 4.81
N SER A 208 -7.19 -1.34 4.83
CA SER A 208 -7.81 -2.64 5.01
C SER A 208 -6.84 -3.63 5.65
N ASP A 209 -7.34 -4.42 6.57
CA ASP A 209 -6.71 -5.60 7.16
C ASP A 209 -7.28 -6.92 6.59
N HIS A 210 -8.19 -6.82 5.61
CA HIS A 210 -8.89 -7.94 4.98
C HIS A 210 -8.55 -8.08 3.49
N GLY A 211 -7.40 -7.59 3.07
CA GLY A 211 -6.94 -7.69 1.69
C GLY A 211 -6.71 -9.13 1.25
N LYS A 212 -6.81 -9.34 -0.06
CA LYS A 212 -6.47 -10.61 -0.70
C LYS A 212 -5.42 -10.35 -1.76
N VAL A 213 -4.28 -10.98 -1.60
CA VAL A 213 -3.15 -10.91 -2.55
C VAL A 213 -2.78 -12.33 -2.94
N ARG A 214 -2.61 -12.55 -4.24
CA ARG A 214 -2.19 -13.85 -4.75
C ARG A 214 -0.82 -14.22 -4.19
N GLY A 215 -0.68 -15.44 -3.69
CA GLY A 215 0.54 -15.90 -3.01
C GLY A 215 0.49 -15.78 -1.49
N ILE A 216 -0.55 -15.13 -0.92
CA ILE A 216 -0.79 -15.04 0.51
C ILE A 216 -2.08 -15.78 0.87
N ARG A 217 -2.00 -16.71 1.80
CA ARG A 217 -3.18 -17.38 2.36
C ARG A 217 -3.79 -16.50 3.43
N GLY A 218 -5.13 -16.38 3.41
CA GLY A 218 -5.84 -15.56 4.38
C GLY A 218 -5.87 -14.08 3.99
N TYR A 219 -5.82 -13.22 5.01
CA TYR A 219 -5.90 -11.77 4.85
C TYR A 219 -4.51 -11.13 4.99
N VAL A 220 -4.36 -9.98 4.34
CA VAL A 220 -3.15 -9.15 4.40
C VAL A 220 -3.55 -7.68 4.40
N ASP A 221 -2.74 -6.87 5.07
CA ASP A 221 -2.89 -5.43 5.12
C ASP A 221 -2.62 -4.80 3.75
N LEU A 222 -3.53 -3.90 3.34
CA LEU A 222 -3.41 -3.18 2.08
C LEU A 222 -3.16 -1.70 2.33
N ASP A 223 -2.12 -1.19 1.67
CA ASP A 223 -1.56 0.13 1.88
C ASP A 223 -1.65 1.00 0.63
N ARG A 224 -1.85 2.29 0.83
CA ARG A 224 -1.92 3.25 -0.25
C ARG A 224 -1.08 4.48 0.04
N PHE A 225 -0.31 4.92 -0.95
CA PHE A 225 0.32 6.24 -0.89
C PHE A 225 -0.73 7.36 -0.91
N MET A 226 -0.54 8.32 -0.06
CA MET A 226 -1.33 9.56 -0.09
C MET A 226 -0.77 10.54 -1.12
N SER A 227 -1.60 11.47 -1.55
CA SER A 227 -1.21 12.49 -2.54
C SER A 227 0.11 13.17 -2.17
N GLY A 228 1.01 13.29 -3.14
CA GLY A 228 2.34 13.85 -2.94
C GLY A 228 3.34 12.92 -2.23
N THR A 229 2.99 11.65 -2.01
CA THR A 229 3.93 10.64 -1.53
C THR A 229 4.18 9.58 -2.61
N SER A 230 5.42 9.16 -2.72
CA SER A 230 5.83 8.12 -3.67
C SER A 230 6.82 7.15 -3.01
N LEU A 231 7.12 6.07 -3.71
CA LEU A 231 8.14 5.12 -3.27
C LEU A 231 9.50 5.80 -3.04
N ALA A 232 9.86 6.79 -3.86
CA ALA A 232 11.13 7.51 -3.73
C ALA A 232 11.24 8.25 -2.40
N ALA A 233 10.13 8.75 -1.85
CA ALA A 233 10.11 9.49 -0.59
C ALA A 233 10.44 8.61 0.64
N ILE A 234 10.19 7.31 0.57
CA ILE A 234 10.43 6.35 1.66
C ILE A 234 11.63 5.43 1.43
N ARG A 235 12.43 5.69 0.40
CA ARG A 235 13.69 4.94 0.18
C ARG A 235 14.71 5.25 1.28
N LEU A 236 15.47 4.21 1.67
CA LEU A 236 16.62 4.33 2.58
C LEU A 236 17.88 4.72 1.83
#